data_eee9d3288b78c1b196b9c8649a2eb63b
#
_entry.id   eee9d3288b78c1b196b9c8649a2eb63b
#
_cell.length_a   1.000
_cell.length_b   1.000
_cell.length_c   1.000
_cell.angle_alpha   90.00
_cell.angle_beta   90.00
_cell.angle_gamma   90.00
#
_symmetry.space_group_name_H-M   'P 1'
#
loop_
_entity.id
_entity.type
_entity.pdbx_description
1 polymer ?
#
loop_
_entity_poly.entity_id
_entity_poly.type
_entity_poly.pdbx_seq_one_letter_code
_entity_poly.pdbx_strand_id
1 'polypeptide(L)'
;MEYCGEGRWRGCIARYLPGREYSYEVVRDGKCVRREWKGHRVVLPENCTAASADVSDRWNDTPSDAPLYSSAFSQGIFARGRYTAASRPVGDENLFVCTAFADVRPDETLAIAGDIPELGAWTKPVPLDDAAFPYWRLALRIDGPFLYKYLIVDRKTLAPLRWEEGENRVFACAATPARARVLASDVPNFQGRRWRGAGTAVPVFSLRSEDDFGTGEFADLKKMVDWAVATGQHVIQLLPINDTTMTGTWTDSYPYNANSSFALHPQFMNLPAAGVPADGEYLRLRQELNALPQVDYERVNREKLRLLRKTFENGGAEILSKKPFREFLSLNERWLLPYALFCTLRDEYATADFTRWGKYAKYDRKALEEYRGKHRREVDFHCFVQYHLHLQLSDACAYAHSRGVILKGDLPIGVSPTSADAWFAPRLFNMDSQAGAPPDAFSAFGQNWGFPTYDWKRMAGDSFGWWKSRLAKMSEYFDAFRIDHILGFFRIWEIPVDSVRGLLGHF
;
A
#
# COMPACT_ATOMS: atom_id res chain seq x y z
N MET A 1 7.68 35.80 -5.42
CA MET A 1 7.12 36.36 -4.17
C MET A 1 7.93 37.59 -3.79
N GLU A 2 7.29 38.60 -3.26
CA GLU A 2 7.87 39.87 -2.81
C GLU A 2 8.02 39.87 -1.30
N TYR A 3 9.18 40.34 -0.80
CA TYR A 3 9.43 40.44 0.63
C TYR A 3 8.77 41.68 1.22
N CYS A 4 7.93 41.50 2.25
CA CYS A 4 7.15 42.59 2.87
C CYS A 4 7.64 43.01 4.26
N GLY A 5 8.83 42.56 4.67
CA GLY A 5 9.38 42.80 6.01
C GLY A 5 9.01 41.72 7.04
N GLU A 6 9.71 41.71 8.18
CA GLU A 6 9.46 40.79 9.31
C GLU A 6 9.37 39.30 8.93
N GLY A 7 10.15 38.86 7.94
CA GLY A 7 10.10 37.49 7.48
C GLY A 7 8.88 37.11 6.65
N ARG A 8 8.07 38.09 6.22
CA ARG A 8 6.84 37.87 5.44
C ARG A 8 7.09 38.06 3.95
N TRP A 9 6.47 37.20 3.15
CA TRP A 9 6.51 37.20 1.71
C TRP A 9 5.10 37.20 1.13
N ARG A 10 4.86 37.96 0.08
CA ARG A 10 3.56 38.03 -0.61
C ARG A 10 3.68 37.57 -2.06
N GLY A 11 2.69 36.87 -2.53
CA GLY A 11 2.56 36.48 -3.92
C GLY A 11 1.07 36.36 -4.30
N CYS A 12 0.79 36.43 -5.60
CA CYS A 12 -0.54 36.25 -6.15
C CYS A 12 -0.54 35.09 -7.15
N ILE A 13 -1.52 34.21 -7.04
CA ILE A 13 -1.74 33.12 -7.98
C ILE A 13 -3.03 33.45 -8.75
N ALA A 14 -2.90 33.81 -10.03
CA ALA A 14 -4.02 34.27 -10.86
C ALA A 14 -5.07 33.17 -11.14
N ARG A 15 -4.65 31.89 -11.16
CA ARG A 15 -5.54 30.74 -11.34
C ARG A 15 -5.12 29.62 -10.39
N TYR A 16 -5.81 29.49 -9.29
CA TYR A 16 -5.68 28.35 -8.40
C TYR A 16 -6.76 27.32 -8.71
N LEU A 17 -6.36 26.06 -8.93
CA LEU A 17 -7.31 24.96 -9.05
C LEU A 17 -7.56 24.35 -7.67
N PRO A 18 -8.79 24.38 -7.15
CA PRO A 18 -9.12 23.84 -5.85
C PRO A 18 -8.60 22.41 -5.68
N GLY A 19 -8.00 22.14 -4.51
CA GLY A 19 -7.48 20.83 -4.17
C GLY A 19 -6.08 20.49 -4.70
N ARG A 20 -5.43 21.35 -5.49
CA ARG A 20 -4.01 21.18 -5.82
C ARG A 20 -3.12 21.58 -4.65
N GLU A 21 -2.03 20.81 -4.51
CA GLU A 21 -0.98 21.07 -3.52
C GLU A 21 0.05 22.03 -4.13
N TYR A 22 0.58 22.95 -3.32
CA TYR A 22 1.71 23.81 -3.64
C TYR A 22 2.68 23.83 -2.45
N SER A 23 3.94 24.18 -2.68
CA SER A 23 4.96 24.29 -1.65
C SER A 23 5.87 25.46 -1.91
N TYR A 24 6.54 25.92 -0.87
CA TYR A 24 7.53 26.98 -0.98
C TYR A 24 8.94 26.42 -1.02
N GLU A 25 9.79 27.09 -1.79
CA GLU A 25 11.22 26.80 -1.90
C GLU A 25 12.02 28.07 -1.69
N VAL A 26 13.14 27.96 -0.98
CA VAL A 26 14.15 29.01 -0.94
C VAL A 26 15.14 28.75 -2.05
N VAL A 27 15.26 29.72 -2.98
CA VAL A 27 16.16 29.65 -4.12
C VAL A 27 17.28 30.68 -3.93
N ARG A 28 18.52 30.25 -4.08
CA ARG A 28 19.72 31.09 -4.11
C ARG A 28 20.50 30.80 -5.38
N ASP A 29 20.83 31.82 -6.16
CA ASP A 29 21.57 31.73 -7.43
C ASP A 29 20.94 30.68 -8.38
N GLY A 30 19.60 30.66 -8.48
CA GLY A 30 18.86 29.77 -9.35
C GLY A 30 18.78 28.30 -8.87
N LYS A 31 19.34 28.00 -7.70
CA LYS A 31 19.31 26.64 -7.12
C LYS A 31 18.40 26.60 -5.87
N CYS A 32 17.58 25.57 -5.77
CA CYS A 32 16.82 25.31 -4.56
C CYS A 32 17.78 24.92 -3.43
N VAL A 33 17.83 25.73 -2.36
CA VAL A 33 18.67 25.50 -1.17
C VAL A 33 17.88 24.99 0.03
N ARG A 34 16.56 25.19 0.04
CA ARG A 34 15.67 24.69 1.08
C ARG A 34 14.26 24.52 0.51
N ARG A 35 13.59 23.43 0.86
CA ARG A 35 12.22 23.13 0.49
C ARG A 35 11.42 22.81 1.73
N GLU A 36 10.13 23.14 1.73
CA GLU A 36 9.22 22.72 2.77
C GLU A 36 9.12 21.18 2.85
N TRP A 37 8.93 20.70 4.07
CA TRP A 37 8.68 19.30 4.33
C TRP A 37 7.30 18.86 3.84
N LYS A 38 6.28 19.72 4.02
CA LYS A 38 4.89 19.45 3.65
C LYS A 38 4.32 20.64 2.88
N GLY A 39 3.72 20.38 1.74
CA GLY A 39 3.03 21.40 0.96
C GLY A 39 1.69 21.83 1.57
N HIS A 40 1.13 22.86 0.99
CA HIS A 40 -0.13 23.50 1.36
C HIS A 40 -1.23 23.13 0.37
N ARG A 41 -2.45 23.09 0.89
CA ARG A 41 -3.64 22.81 0.07
C ARG A 41 -4.80 23.69 0.51
N VAL A 42 -5.25 24.57 -0.37
CA VAL A 42 -6.46 25.36 -0.12
C VAL A 42 -7.69 24.50 -0.40
N VAL A 43 -8.54 24.36 0.60
CA VAL A 43 -9.81 23.64 0.47
C VAL A 43 -10.91 24.57 0.99
N LEU A 44 -11.81 24.96 0.10
CA LEU A 44 -12.98 25.75 0.45
C LEU A 44 -14.21 24.83 0.60
N PRO A 45 -15.22 25.23 1.40
CA PRO A 45 -16.50 24.52 1.45
C PRO A 45 -17.15 24.45 0.05
N GLU A 46 -17.91 23.38 -0.23
CA GLU A 46 -18.55 23.17 -1.53
C GLU A 46 -19.53 24.28 -1.93
N ASN A 47 -20.13 24.93 -0.94
CA ASN A 47 -21.07 26.05 -1.12
C ASN A 47 -20.40 27.42 -1.07
N CYS A 48 -19.08 27.51 -1.07
CA CYS A 48 -18.36 28.78 -1.06
C CYS A 48 -18.42 29.42 -2.44
N THR A 49 -18.98 30.61 -2.52
CA THR A 49 -19.09 31.43 -3.75
C THR A 49 -18.03 32.52 -3.85
N ALA A 50 -17.09 32.56 -2.89
CA ALA A 50 -16.02 33.55 -2.88
C ALA A 50 -15.17 33.48 -4.17
N ALA A 51 -15.11 34.59 -4.92
CA ALA A 51 -14.36 34.67 -6.17
C ALA A 51 -12.81 34.63 -5.97
N SER A 52 -12.33 34.89 -4.76
CA SER A 52 -10.91 34.88 -4.38
C SER A 52 -10.74 34.53 -2.92
N ALA A 53 -9.51 34.11 -2.55
CA ALA A 53 -9.15 33.80 -1.17
C ALA A 53 -7.84 34.52 -0.81
N ASP A 54 -7.78 35.05 0.41
CA ASP A 54 -6.53 35.49 1.05
C ASP A 54 -6.00 34.31 1.88
N VAL A 55 -4.86 33.78 1.46
CA VAL A 55 -4.25 32.63 2.09
C VAL A 55 -3.10 33.08 2.99
N SER A 56 -3.10 32.62 4.22
CA SER A 56 -2.00 32.84 5.18
C SER A 56 -1.34 31.52 5.47
N ASP A 57 -0.14 31.33 4.95
CA ASP A 57 0.65 30.13 5.13
C ASP A 57 1.83 30.38 6.08
N ARG A 58 2.23 29.33 6.77
CA ARG A 58 3.49 29.27 7.50
C ARG A 58 4.41 28.26 6.85
N TRP A 59 5.70 28.52 6.92
CA TRP A 59 6.70 27.57 6.47
C TRP A 59 6.62 26.26 7.28
N ASN A 60 6.44 25.14 6.58
CA ASN A 60 6.36 23.81 7.17
C ASN A 60 7.73 23.13 7.19
N ASP A 61 8.46 23.29 8.29
CA ASP A 61 9.72 22.57 8.50
C ASP A 61 9.47 21.09 8.83
N THR A 62 10.50 20.28 8.56
CA THR A 62 10.51 18.88 9.01
C THR A 62 10.43 18.86 10.54
N PRO A 63 9.40 18.24 11.13
CA PRO A 63 9.30 18.09 12.57
C PRO A 63 10.49 17.31 13.14
N SER A 64 10.86 17.61 14.40
CA SER A 64 11.97 16.96 15.08
C SER A 64 11.74 15.47 15.38
N ASP A 65 10.49 15.09 15.56
CA ASP A 65 10.02 13.71 15.71
C ASP A 65 9.24 13.35 14.45
N ALA A 66 9.77 12.45 13.62
CA ALA A 66 9.18 12.03 12.39
C ALA A 66 7.69 11.67 12.54
N PRO A 67 6.75 12.48 12.02
CA PRO A 67 5.32 12.23 12.20
C PRO A 67 4.87 11.03 11.37
N LEU A 68 3.90 10.32 11.90
CA LEU A 68 3.41 9.04 11.38
C LEU A 68 2.25 9.25 10.38
N TYR A 69 2.54 9.89 9.25
CA TYR A 69 1.52 10.26 8.25
C TYR A 69 1.39 9.31 7.06
N SER A 70 2.04 8.17 7.09
CA SER A 70 1.88 7.16 6.05
C SER A 70 0.48 6.53 6.09
N SER A 71 0.08 5.86 5.01
CA SER A 71 -1.21 5.14 4.94
C SER A 71 -1.38 4.13 6.08
N ALA A 72 -0.30 3.50 6.53
CA ALA A 72 -0.29 2.62 7.68
C ALA A 72 -0.92 3.25 8.93
N PHE A 73 -0.64 4.53 9.17
CA PHE A 73 -1.19 5.25 10.32
C PHE A 73 -2.53 5.90 9.98
N SER A 74 -2.64 6.60 8.85
CA SER A 74 -3.84 7.37 8.52
C SER A 74 -5.05 6.51 8.14
N GLN A 75 -4.83 5.33 7.55
CA GLN A 75 -5.91 4.42 7.10
C GLN A 75 -6.08 3.19 8.00
N GLY A 76 -5.04 2.78 8.71
CA GLY A 76 -5.04 1.61 9.58
C GLY A 76 -4.96 1.97 11.07
N ILE A 77 -3.77 2.15 11.62
CA ILE A 77 -3.52 2.23 13.07
C ILE A 77 -4.29 3.37 13.75
N PHE A 78 -4.44 4.51 13.09
CA PHE A 78 -5.21 5.65 13.57
C PHE A 78 -6.57 5.80 12.87
N ALA A 79 -7.03 4.77 12.15
CA ALA A 79 -8.36 4.76 11.56
C ALA A 79 -9.42 4.95 12.66
N ARG A 80 -10.41 5.80 12.40
CA ARG A 80 -11.44 6.18 13.35
C ARG A 80 -12.80 6.38 12.68
N GLY A 81 -13.88 6.29 13.44
CA GLY A 81 -15.17 6.79 12.99
C GLY A 81 -15.09 8.29 12.72
N ARG A 82 -15.72 8.74 11.63
CA ARG A 82 -15.70 10.16 11.25
C ARG A 82 -16.33 11.02 12.34
N TYR A 83 -15.65 12.09 12.71
CA TYR A 83 -16.20 13.17 13.50
C TYR A 83 -16.56 14.28 12.52
N THR A 84 -17.86 14.47 12.28
CA THR A 84 -18.34 15.61 11.52
C THR A 84 -18.64 16.71 12.53
N ALA A 85 -17.84 17.77 12.53
CA ALA A 85 -18.18 18.97 13.27
C ALA A 85 -19.55 19.45 12.76
N ALA A 86 -20.43 19.82 13.68
CA ALA A 86 -21.74 20.32 13.29
C ALA A 86 -21.55 21.43 12.24
N SER A 87 -21.97 21.17 11.00
CA SER A 87 -21.84 22.14 9.93
C SER A 87 -22.71 23.35 10.29
N ARG A 88 -22.08 24.40 10.73
CA ARG A 88 -22.76 25.69 10.85
C ARG A 88 -22.90 26.22 9.42
N PRO A 89 -24.09 26.69 9.00
CA PRO A 89 -24.24 27.32 7.70
C PRO A 89 -23.31 28.53 7.66
N VAL A 90 -22.25 28.43 6.88
CA VAL A 90 -21.27 29.49 6.66
C VAL A 90 -21.65 30.13 5.35
N GLY A 91 -22.20 31.37 5.40
CA GLY A 91 -22.30 32.22 4.21
C GLY A 91 -20.90 32.75 3.85
N ASP A 92 -20.76 33.31 2.66
CA ASP A 92 -19.46 33.78 2.12
C ASP A 92 -18.92 35.02 2.82
N GLU A 93 -19.75 35.74 3.58
CA GLU A 93 -19.32 36.91 4.34
C GLU A 93 -18.44 36.50 5.53
N ASN A 94 -17.25 37.08 5.60
CA ASN A 94 -16.28 36.87 6.65
C ASN A 94 -15.92 35.38 6.87
N LEU A 95 -15.96 34.60 5.80
CA LEU A 95 -15.60 33.18 5.83
C LEU A 95 -14.13 32.98 6.20
N PHE A 96 -13.90 32.27 7.28
CA PHE A 96 -12.58 31.77 7.70
C PHE A 96 -12.56 30.25 7.53
N VAL A 97 -11.52 29.73 6.87
CA VAL A 97 -11.29 28.30 6.69
C VAL A 97 -9.92 27.95 7.21
N CYS A 98 -9.87 26.97 8.08
CA CYS A 98 -8.62 26.43 8.62
C CYS A 98 -8.46 24.97 8.16
N THR A 99 -7.29 24.64 7.68
CA THR A 99 -6.85 23.25 7.44
C THR A 99 -5.57 23.00 8.22
N ALA A 100 -5.56 21.96 9.04
CA ALA A 100 -4.38 21.53 9.78
C ALA A 100 -4.03 20.09 9.43
N PHE A 101 -2.76 19.72 9.58
CA PHE A 101 -2.24 18.39 9.30
C PHE A 101 -1.63 17.80 10.56
N ALA A 102 -2.28 16.81 11.17
CA ALA A 102 -1.87 16.25 12.46
C ALA A 102 -2.26 14.77 12.61
N ASP A 103 -1.36 13.98 13.22
CA ASP A 103 -1.53 12.58 13.60
C ASP A 103 -2.11 12.43 15.01
N VAL A 104 -3.39 12.61 15.16
CA VAL A 104 -4.07 12.55 16.46
C VAL A 104 -4.63 11.13 16.67
N ARG A 105 -4.57 10.57 17.89
CA ARG A 105 -5.04 9.22 18.20
C ARG A 105 -6.56 9.07 17.99
N PRO A 106 -7.06 7.83 17.80
CA PRO A 106 -8.50 7.60 17.56
C PRO A 106 -9.43 8.07 18.67
N ASP A 107 -8.98 8.06 19.92
CA ASP A 107 -9.70 8.51 21.12
C ASP A 107 -9.58 10.02 21.38
N GLU A 108 -8.81 10.72 20.58
CA GLU A 108 -8.53 12.14 20.67
C GLU A 108 -9.07 12.89 19.44
N THR A 109 -9.18 14.21 19.51
CA THR A 109 -9.47 15.07 18.36
C THR A 109 -8.62 16.33 18.39
N LEU A 110 -8.32 16.89 17.21
CA LEU A 110 -7.67 18.19 17.10
C LEU A 110 -8.69 19.28 17.32
N ALA A 111 -8.34 20.27 18.10
CA ALA A 111 -9.13 21.46 18.33
C ALA A 111 -8.29 22.72 18.17
N ILE A 112 -8.95 23.85 18.02
CA ILE A 112 -8.37 25.19 18.01
C ILE A 112 -9.01 26.02 19.12
N ALA A 113 -8.23 26.85 19.79
CA ALA A 113 -8.73 27.87 20.71
C ALA A 113 -8.07 29.21 20.39
N GLY A 114 -8.76 30.30 20.69
CA GLY A 114 -8.26 31.64 20.41
C GLY A 114 -8.89 32.69 21.33
N ASP A 115 -8.47 33.92 21.18
CA ASP A 115 -8.88 35.08 22.00
C ASP A 115 -10.27 35.63 21.63
N ILE A 116 -10.89 35.12 20.59
CA ILE A 116 -12.22 35.55 20.12
C ILE A 116 -13.31 34.56 20.53
N PRO A 117 -14.60 34.99 20.63
CA PRO A 117 -15.69 34.12 21.02
C PRO A 117 -15.89 32.91 20.10
N GLU A 118 -15.69 33.08 18.80
CA GLU A 118 -15.83 32.04 17.77
C GLU A 118 -14.83 30.90 17.98
N LEU A 119 -13.68 31.19 18.57
CA LEU A 119 -12.64 30.23 18.95
C LEU A 119 -12.64 29.93 20.47
N GLY A 120 -13.75 30.24 21.14
CA GLY A 120 -14.01 29.84 22.52
C GLY A 120 -13.29 30.68 23.60
N ALA A 121 -12.75 31.84 23.25
CA ALA A 121 -12.07 32.77 24.18
C ALA A 121 -11.11 32.06 25.16
N TRP A 122 -10.24 31.18 24.62
CA TRP A 122 -9.27 30.31 25.31
C TRP A 122 -9.84 29.31 26.32
N THR A 123 -11.16 29.32 26.54
CA THR A 123 -11.79 28.48 27.58
C THR A 123 -12.53 27.29 27.04
N LYS A 124 -13.04 27.36 25.79
CA LYS A 124 -13.87 26.32 25.17
C LYS A 124 -13.31 25.98 23.80
N PRO A 125 -12.44 24.99 23.71
CA PRO A 125 -11.85 24.58 22.43
C PRO A 125 -12.89 24.21 21.38
N VAL A 126 -12.63 24.58 20.13
CA VAL A 126 -13.48 24.29 18.98
C VAL A 126 -12.87 23.10 18.22
N PRO A 127 -13.51 21.92 18.20
CA PRO A 127 -12.98 20.76 17.50
C PRO A 127 -13.03 20.94 15.99
N LEU A 128 -12.02 20.41 15.30
CA LEU A 128 -11.94 20.36 13.83
C LEU A 128 -12.58 19.06 13.30
N ASP A 129 -13.10 19.11 12.09
CA ASP A 129 -13.60 17.96 11.34
C ASP A 129 -12.45 17.08 10.87
N ASP A 130 -12.55 15.76 11.07
CA ASP A 130 -11.54 14.76 10.69
C ASP A 130 -11.96 13.85 9.51
N ALA A 131 -13.00 14.21 8.77
CA ALA A 131 -13.46 13.40 7.64
C ALA A 131 -12.39 13.14 6.57
N ALA A 132 -11.38 14.02 6.51
CA ALA A 132 -10.23 13.89 5.62
C ALA A 132 -8.92 13.58 6.37
N PHE A 133 -8.99 12.92 7.53
CA PHE A 133 -7.80 12.58 8.34
C PHE A 133 -6.67 12.03 7.45
N PRO A 134 -5.43 12.47 7.66
CA PRO A 134 -4.87 13.30 8.73
C PRO A 134 -5.01 14.82 8.53
N TYR A 135 -5.81 15.24 7.56
CA TYR A 135 -6.17 16.65 7.39
C TYR A 135 -7.43 16.97 8.19
N TRP A 136 -7.31 18.00 9.01
CA TRP A 136 -8.36 18.50 9.88
C TRP A 136 -8.89 19.81 9.34
N ARG A 137 -10.20 20.02 9.41
CA ARG A 137 -10.86 21.20 8.81
C ARG A 137 -11.76 21.90 9.79
N LEU A 138 -11.84 23.23 9.63
CA LEU A 138 -12.79 24.07 10.33
C LEU A 138 -13.20 25.22 9.40
N ALA A 139 -14.49 25.55 9.35
CA ALA A 139 -15.00 26.72 8.67
C ALA A 139 -15.91 27.50 9.62
N LEU A 140 -15.63 28.79 9.80
CA LEU A 140 -16.34 29.70 10.72
C LEU A 140 -16.52 31.06 10.06
N ARG A 141 -17.42 31.86 10.61
CA ARG A 141 -17.45 33.31 10.38
C ARG A 141 -16.63 33.99 11.46
N ILE A 142 -15.62 34.72 11.05
CA ILE A 142 -14.73 35.44 11.99
C ILE A 142 -14.45 36.82 11.41
N ASP A 143 -14.56 37.85 12.25
CA ASP A 143 -14.23 39.22 11.92
C ASP A 143 -12.86 39.61 12.52
N GLY A 144 -12.05 40.29 11.71
CA GLY A 144 -10.78 40.85 12.18
C GLY A 144 -9.66 39.83 12.41
N PRO A 145 -8.52 40.32 12.93
CA PRO A 145 -7.39 39.49 13.34
C PRO A 145 -7.63 38.85 14.71
N PHE A 146 -6.96 37.73 14.97
CA PHE A 146 -7.06 37.01 16.25
C PHE A 146 -5.80 36.22 16.56
N LEU A 147 -5.64 35.87 17.83
CA LEU A 147 -4.64 34.92 18.32
C LEU A 147 -5.28 33.55 18.45
N TYR A 148 -4.54 32.51 18.08
CA TYR A 148 -5.03 31.14 18.21
C TYR A 148 -3.91 30.16 18.53
N LYS A 149 -4.30 28.96 18.94
CA LYS A 149 -3.41 27.84 19.18
C LYS A 149 -4.15 26.52 18.96
N TYR A 150 -3.45 25.53 18.46
CA TYR A 150 -4.01 24.18 18.37
C TYR A 150 -3.83 23.45 19.68
N LEU A 151 -4.75 22.51 19.94
CA LEU A 151 -4.65 21.60 21.06
C LEU A 151 -5.29 20.26 20.72
N ILE A 152 -4.83 19.23 21.42
CA ILE A 152 -5.46 17.92 21.41
C ILE A 152 -6.42 17.85 22.57
N VAL A 153 -7.65 17.39 22.31
CA VAL A 153 -8.68 17.22 23.32
C VAL A 153 -9.19 15.78 23.31
N ASP A 154 -9.74 15.31 24.43
CA ASP A 154 -10.47 14.06 24.49
C ASP A 154 -11.66 14.10 23.54
N ARG A 155 -11.82 13.05 22.73
CA ARG A 155 -12.82 13.02 21.66
C ARG A 155 -14.27 13.05 22.14
N LYS A 156 -14.54 12.54 23.35
CA LYS A 156 -15.90 12.46 23.93
C LYS A 156 -16.24 13.66 24.78
N THR A 157 -15.31 14.08 25.61
CA THR A 157 -15.55 15.13 26.61
C THR A 157 -15.13 16.52 26.14
N LEU A 158 -14.30 16.59 25.10
CA LEU A 158 -13.60 17.80 24.62
C LEU A 158 -12.71 18.45 25.67
N ALA A 159 -12.35 17.71 26.73
CA ALA A 159 -11.41 18.18 27.73
C ALA A 159 -10.00 18.36 27.14
N PRO A 160 -9.30 19.47 27.40
CA PRO A 160 -7.94 19.69 26.93
C PRO A 160 -6.98 18.63 27.46
N LEU A 161 -6.23 17.98 26.57
CA LEU A 161 -5.21 16.98 26.89
C LEU A 161 -3.80 17.55 26.69
N ARG A 162 -3.60 18.30 25.61
CA ARG A 162 -2.28 18.83 25.25
C ARG A 162 -2.41 20.05 24.35
N TRP A 163 -1.69 21.09 24.66
CA TRP A 163 -1.51 22.27 23.83
C TRP A 163 -0.30 22.09 22.90
N GLU A 164 -0.36 22.70 21.72
CA GLU A 164 0.83 22.79 20.86
C GLU A 164 1.91 23.64 21.55
N GLU A 165 3.17 23.38 21.21
CA GLU A 165 4.30 24.11 21.78
C GLU A 165 4.59 25.43 21.05
N GLY A 166 5.34 26.31 21.71
CA GLY A 166 5.70 27.61 21.17
C GLY A 166 4.69 28.70 21.52
N GLU A 167 4.85 29.83 20.87
CA GLU A 167 4.01 31.04 21.08
C GLU A 167 2.62 30.86 20.43
N ASN A 168 1.67 31.69 20.86
CA ASN A 168 0.36 31.76 20.20
C ASN A 168 0.53 32.17 18.74
N ARG A 169 -0.24 31.57 17.89
CA ARG A 169 -0.29 31.91 16.47
C ARG A 169 -1.11 33.17 16.25
N VAL A 170 -0.74 33.97 15.27
CA VAL A 170 -1.43 35.20 14.90
C VAL A 170 -2.07 35.04 13.53
N PHE A 171 -3.35 35.30 13.43
CA PHE A 171 -4.02 35.49 12.16
C PHE A 171 -4.27 36.99 11.93
N ALA A 172 -3.52 37.58 11.00
CA ALA A 172 -3.47 39.04 10.82
C ALA A 172 -4.30 39.58 9.65
N CYS A 173 -4.92 38.70 8.84
CA CYS A 173 -5.68 39.14 7.68
C CYS A 173 -6.97 39.85 8.08
N ALA A 174 -7.16 41.08 7.57
CA ALA A 174 -8.40 41.81 7.72
C ALA A 174 -9.55 41.12 6.97
N ALA A 175 -10.77 41.23 7.51
CA ALA A 175 -11.96 40.74 6.83
C ALA A 175 -12.20 41.52 5.54
N THR A 176 -12.35 40.82 4.42
CA THR A 176 -12.73 41.38 3.13
C THR A 176 -13.97 40.64 2.66
N PRO A 177 -15.13 41.30 2.55
CA PRO A 177 -16.42 40.61 2.31
C PRO A 177 -16.47 39.73 1.06
N ALA A 178 -15.68 40.05 0.05
CA ALA A 178 -15.65 39.29 -1.22
C ALA A 178 -14.60 38.16 -1.26
N ARG A 179 -13.91 37.89 -0.17
CA ARG A 179 -12.78 36.92 -0.13
C ARG A 179 -12.89 35.99 1.07
N ALA A 180 -12.66 34.71 0.82
CA ALA A 180 -12.41 33.76 1.90
C ALA A 180 -11.01 33.99 2.48
N ARG A 181 -10.88 33.83 3.81
CA ARG A 181 -9.60 33.86 4.53
C ARG A 181 -9.22 32.43 4.91
N VAL A 182 -8.05 32.00 4.52
CA VAL A 182 -7.66 30.59 4.62
C VAL A 182 -6.33 30.44 5.33
N LEU A 183 -6.30 29.54 6.32
CA LEU A 183 -5.08 28.91 6.80
C LEU A 183 -4.92 27.57 6.07
N ALA A 184 -3.91 27.47 5.23
CA ALA A 184 -3.76 26.27 4.42
C ALA A 184 -2.68 25.34 5.01
N SER A 185 -3.13 24.21 5.52
CA SER A 185 -2.25 23.10 5.96
C SER A 185 -1.25 23.47 7.06
N ASP A 186 -1.72 24.14 8.11
CA ASP A 186 -0.93 24.32 9.33
C ASP A 186 -0.48 22.96 9.88
N VAL A 187 0.76 22.89 10.35
CA VAL A 187 1.29 21.71 11.05
C VAL A 187 1.49 22.07 12.51
N PRO A 188 0.56 21.68 13.42
CA PRO A 188 0.70 21.92 14.85
C PRO A 188 1.88 21.14 15.45
N ASN A 189 2.63 21.76 16.35
CA ASN A 189 3.79 21.16 17.00
C ASN A 189 3.41 20.55 18.36
N PHE A 190 3.27 19.24 18.39
CA PHE A 190 3.01 18.48 19.63
C PHE A 190 4.21 17.56 19.92
N GLN A 191 5.24 18.06 20.58
CA GLN A 191 6.45 17.29 20.87
C GLN A 191 6.20 16.04 21.72
N GLY A 192 7.12 15.08 21.62
CA GLY A 192 7.19 13.91 22.51
C GLY A 192 6.22 12.79 22.21
N ARG A 193 5.57 12.79 21.04
CA ARG A 193 4.68 11.69 20.62
C ARG A 193 5.45 10.64 19.82
N ARG A 194 6.04 9.66 20.53
CA ARG A 194 6.56 8.46 19.87
C ARG A 194 5.50 7.38 19.88
N TRP A 195 5.06 6.96 18.69
CA TRP A 195 4.25 5.76 18.59
C TRP A 195 5.08 4.53 18.97
N ARG A 196 4.47 3.62 19.73
CA ARG A 196 5.02 2.31 20.06
C ARG A 196 3.97 1.28 19.76
N GLY A 197 4.33 0.24 19.06
CA GLY A 197 3.42 -0.86 18.72
C GLY A 197 4.16 -2.18 18.67
N ALA A 198 3.40 -3.24 18.78
CA ALA A 198 3.86 -4.62 18.60
C ALA A 198 3.24 -5.21 17.33
N GLY A 199 3.85 -6.24 16.80
CA GLY A 199 3.35 -7.00 15.67
C GLY A 199 3.95 -8.40 15.60
N THR A 200 3.30 -9.27 14.84
CA THR A 200 3.74 -10.64 14.61
C THR A 200 4.07 -10.84 13.13
N ALA A 201 5.17 -11.52 12.85
CA ALA A 201 5.51 -12.00 11.52
C ALA A 201 5.03 -13.45 11.36
N VAL A 202 4.26 -13.73 10.31
CA VAL A 202 3.67 -15.05 10.09
C VAL A 202 3.50 -15.32 8.59
N PRO A 203 3.80 -16.54 8.10
CA PRO A 203 3.42 -16.92 6.76
C PRO A 203 1.93 -17.26 6.71
N VAL A 204 1.23 -16.84 5.64
CA VAL A 204 -0.21 -17.14 5.50
C VAL A 204 -0.47 -18.63 5.56
N PHE A 205 0.34 -19.45 4.90
CA PHE A 205 0.17 -20.90 4.86
C PHE A 205 0.27 -21.59 6.23
N SER A 206 0.81 -20.95 7.26
CA SER A 206 0.88 -21.50 8.63
C SER A 206 -0.33 -21.13 9.49
N LEU A 207 -1.20 -20.27 9.02
CA LEU A 207 -2.45 -19.96 9.70
C LEU A 207 -3.39 -21.17 9.53
N ARG A 208 -3.59 -21.90 10.63
CA ARG A 208 -4.47 -23.08 10.62
C ARG A 208 -5.76 -22.74 11.35
N SER A 209 -6.88 -22.98 10.69
CA SER A 209 -8.20 -22.78 11.25
C SER A 209 -9.12 -23.97 10.94
N GLU A 210 -10.28 -24.02 11.55
CA GLU A 210 -11.29 -25.06 11.27
C GLU A 210 -11.88 -24.92 9.86
N ASP A 211 -11.78 -23.73 9.27
CA ASP A 211 -12.41 -23.39 8.00
C ASP A 211 -11.45 -23.47 6.81
N ASP A 212 -10.14 -23.59 7.05
CA ASP A 212 -9.15 -23.66 5.97
C ASP A 212 -9.21 -25.00 5.22
N PHE A 213 -8.63 -25.04 4.03
CA PHE A 213 -8.56 -26.24 3.19
C PHE A 213 -7.21 -26.97 3.31
N GLY A 214 -6.76 -27.19 4.55
CA GLY A 214 -5.50 -27.85 4.90
C GLY A 214 -4.27 -26.95 4.86
N THR A 215 -4.43 -25.66 4.58
CA THR A 215 -3.41 -24.61 4.64
C THR A 215 -4.07 -23.28 4.92
N GLY A 216 -3.37 -22.34 5.54
CA GLY A 216 -3.91 -21.00 5.78
C GLY A 216 -4.27 -20.26 4.49
N GLU A 217 -5.34 -19.52 4.52
CA GLU A 217 -5.96 -18.80 3.41
C GLU A 217 -6.06 -17.29 3.72
N PHE A 218 -6.34 -16.47 2.71
CA PHE A 218 -6.54 -15.03 2.95
C PHE A 218 -7.74 -14.76 3.89
N ALA A 219 -8.73 -15.64 3.93
CA ALA A 219 -9.85 -15.55 4.87
C ALA A 219 -9.39 -15.67 6.33
N ASP A 220 -8.34 -16.46 6.61
CA ASP A 220 -7.81 -16.68 7.96
C ASP A 220 -7.08 -15.45 8.51
N LEU A 221 -6.66 -14.54 7.63
CA LEU A 221 -6.08 -13.25 8.05
C LEU A 221 -7.05 -12.46 8.93
N LYS A 222 -8.36 -12.57 8.73
CA LYS A 222 -9.34 -11.89 9.59
C LYS A 222 -9.32 -12.41 11.02
N LYS A 223 -9.18 -13.73 11.21
CA LYS A 223 -9.01 -14.34 12.53
C LYS A 223 -7.69 -13.94 13.19
N MET A 224 -6.62 -13.85 12.38
CA MET A 224 -5.33 -13.35 12.85
C MET A 224 -5.39 -11.87 13.24
N VAL A 225 -6.16 -11.06 12.54
CA VAL A 225 -6.42 -9.65 12.90
C VAL A 225 -7.16 -9.57 14.23
N ASP A 226 -8.19 -10.38 14.44
CA ASP A 226 -8.93 -10.40 15.72
C ASP A 226 -8.03 -10.80 16.89
N TRP A 227 -7.15 -11.78 16.67
CA TRP A 227 -6.14 -12.17 17.65
C TRP A 227 -5.14 -11.02 17.93
N ALA A 228 -4.67 -10.33 16.88
CA ALA A 228 -3.77 -9.18 17.03
C ALA A 228 -4.41 -8.06 17.86
N VAL A 229 -5.69 -7.74 17.59
CA VAL A 229 -6.46 -6.76 18.38
C VAL A 229 -6.59 -7.20 19.84
N ALA A 230 -6.95 -8.46 20.08
CA ALA A 230 -7.10 -8.99 21.43
C ALA A 230 -5.79 -8.97 22.24
N THR A 231 -4.65 -9.01 21.58
CA THR A 231 -3.30 -8.98 22.18
C THR A 231 -2.64 -7.59 22.12
N GLY A 232 -3.37 -6.55 21.68
CA GLY A 232 -2.87 -5.18 21.61
C GLY A 232 -1.82 -4.95 20.53
N GLN A 233 -1.79 -5.79 19.48
CA GLN A 233 -0.89 -5.64 18.34
C GLN A 233 -1.55 -4.84 17.22
N HIS A 234 -0.74 -4.14 16.44
CA HIS A 234 -1.18 -3.27 15.35
C HIS A 234 -0.59 -3.64 13.99
N VAL A 235 0.34 -4.58 13.93
CA VAL A 235 1.05 -4.95 12.70
C VAL A 235 1.06 -6.46 12.54
N ILE A 236 0.61 -6.95 11.40
CA ILE A 236 0.83 -8.34 10.98
C ILE A 236 1.77 -8.29 9.77
N GLN A 237 2.99 -8.81 9.93
CA GLN A 237 3.92 -8.96 8.82
C GLN A 237 3.72 -10.33 8.18
N LEU A 238 3.36 -10.34 6.91
CA LEU A 238 3.24 -11.57 6.13
C LEU A 238 4.57 -11.88 5.45
N LEU A 239 4.95 -13.16 5.39
CA LEU A 239 5.98 -13.63 4.46
C LEU A 239 5.46 -13.47 3.01
N PRO A 240 6.34 -13.61 2.00
CA PRO A 240 5.92 -13.40 0.61
C PRO A 240 4.68 -14.21 0.24
N ILE A 241 3.73 -13.55 -0.43
CA ILE A 241 2.43 -14.11 -0.82
C ILE A 241 2.31 -14.33 -2.33
N ASN A 242 3.39 -14.05 -3.05
CA ASN A 242 3.43 -14.20 -4.49
C ASN A 242 3.38 -15.68 -4.90
N ASP A 243 2.93 -15.92 -6.13
CA ASP A 243 2.90 -17.27 -6.70
C ASP A 243 4.31 -17.84 -6.86
N THR A 244 4.50 -19.05 -6.38
CA THR A 244 5.74 -19.83 -6.46
C THR A 244 5.54 -21.15 -7.20
N THR A 245 4.37 -21.34 -7.85
CA THR A 245 4.00 -22.59 -8.50
C THR A 245 4.81 -22.83 -9.79
N MET A 246 5.74 -23.76 -9.72
CA MET A 246 6.65 -24.11 -10.81
C MET A 246 6.57 -25.58 -11.19
N THR A 247 6.62 -26.46 -10.22
CA THR A 247 6.77 -27.92 -10.37
C THR A 247 5.51 -28.69 -10.01
N GLY A 248 4.60 -28.07 -9.25
CA GLY A 248 3.45 -28.75 -8.65
C GLY A 248 3.83 -29.67 -7.49
N THR A 249 5.06 -29.57 -6.98
CA THR A 249 5.56 -30.36 -5.85
C THR A 249 5.71 -29.52 -4.57
N TRP A 250 6.03 -30.18 -3.45
CA TRP A 250 6.24 -29.50 -2.18
C TRP A 250 7.32 -28.41 -2.22
N THR A 251 8.25 -28.46 -3.18
CA THR A 251 9.30 -27.44 -3.37
C THR A 251 8.74 -26.05 -3.68
N ASP A 252 7.53 -25.99 -4.24
CA ASP A 252 6.82 -24.75 -4.52
C ASP A 252 6.30 -24.03 -3.26
N SER A 253 6.42 -24.66 -2.09
CA SER A 253 6.06 -24.06 -0.79
C SER A 253 7.05 -22.99 -0.30
N TYR A 254 8.24 -22.89 -0.92
CA TYR A 254 9.25 -21.90 -0.53
C TYR A 254 8.88 -20.50 -1.02
N PRO A 255 8.52 -19.56 -0.12
CA PRO A 255 7.86 -18.32 -0.51
C PRO A 255 8.77 -17.30 -1.21
N TYR A 256 10.10 -17.49 -1.13
CA TYR A 256 11.07 -16.57 -1.75
C TYR A 256 11.46 -16.95 -3.18
N ASN A 257 11.01 -18.10 -3.69
CA ASN A 257 11.26 -18.53 -5.08
C ASN A 257 10.09 -18.14 -5.99
N ALA A 258 9.87 -16.85 -6.16
CA ALA A 258 8.71 -16.33 -6.87
C ALA A 258 8.68 -16.73 -8.36
N ASN A 259 7.56 -17.29 -8.79
CA ASN A 259 7.18 -17.43 -10.20
C ASN A 259 6.75 -16.10 -10.82
N SER A 260 6.10 -15.27 -10.01
CA SER A 260 5.71 -13.92 -10.41
C SER A 260 5.80 -12.96 -9.23
N SER A 261 6.37 -11.79 -9.46
CA SER A 261 6.41 -10.71 -8.48
C SER A 261 5.10 -9.94 -8.32
N PHE A 262 4.08 -10.30 -9.11
CA PHE A 262 2.78 -9.63 -9.17
C PHE A 262 1.63 -10.55 -8.78
N ALA A 263 1.66 -11.79 -9.26
CA ALA A 263 0.59 -12.75 -9.05
C ALA A 263 0.58 -13.28 -7.60
N LEU A 264 -0.62 -13.52 -7.09
CA LEU A 264 -0.85 -14.09 -5.76
C LEU A 264 -0.87 -15.62 -5.86
N HIS A 265 -0.36 -16.30 -4.82
CA HIS A 265 -0.29 -17.77 -4.82
C HIS A 265 -1.69 -18.40 -4.69
N PRO A 266 -2.08 -19.31 -5.60
CA PRO A 266 -3.41 -19.94 -5.59
C PRO A 266 -3.74 -20.72 -4.30
N GLN A 267 -2.74 -21.20 -3.57
CA GLN A 267 -2.97 -21.92 -2.30
C GLN A 267 -3.70 -21.08 -1.24
N PHE A 268 -3.61 -19.74 -1.31
CA PHE A 268 -4.27 -18.85 -0.34
C PHE A 268 -5.75 -18.58 -0.63
N MET A 269 -6.28 -19.19 -1.71
CA MET A 269 -7.67 -19.06 -2.10
C MET A 269 -8.60 -19.73 -1.10
N ASN A 270 -9.57 -18.97 -0.57
CA ASN A 270 -10.75 -19.56 0.06
C ASN A 270 -11.74 -19.97 -1.04
N LEU A 271 -12.00 -21.26 -1.16
CA LEU A 271 -12.75 -21.83 -2.26
C LEU A 271 -14.23 -21.41 -2.25
N PRO A 272 -14.98 -21.45 -1.13
CA PRO A 272 -16.36 -20.98 -1.10
C PRO A 272 -16.50 -19.50 -1.50
N ALA A 273 -15.59 -18.63 -1.08
CA ALA A 273 -15.58 -17.21 -1.47
C ALA A 273 -15.29 -16.99 -2.97
N ALA A 274 -14.71 -17.99 -3.65
CA ALA A 274 -14.54 -18.00 -5.10
C ALA A 274 -15.71 -18.67 -5.85
N GLY A 275 -16.78 -19.04 -5.15
CA GLY A 275 -17.98 -19.66 -5.72
C GLY A 275 -17.93 -21.18 -5.82
N VAL A 276 -16.94 -21.83 -5.24
CA VAL A 276 -16.91 -23.30 -5.13
C VAL A 276 -18.03 -23.72 -4.16
N PRO A 277 -18.95 -24.62 -4.56
CA PRO A 277 -19.99 -25.11 -3.67
C PRO A 277 -19.40 -25.80 -2.44
N ALA A 278 -19.90 -25.45 -1.26
CA ALA A 278 -19.57 -26.13 0.00
C ALA A 278 -20.37 -27.47 0.12
N ASP A 279 -20.28 -28.30 -0.90
CA ASP A 279 -20.95 -29.60 -0.98
C ASP A 279 -20.18 -30.72 -0.25
N GLY A 280 -20.72 -31.94 -0.32
CA GLY A 280 -20.10 -33.09 0.34
C GLY A 280 -18.69 -33.41 -0.14
N GLU A 281 -18.34 -33.13 -1.40
CA GLU A 281 -16.98 -33.30 -1.95
C GLU A 281 -16.01 -32.32 -1.28
N TYR A 282 -16.36 -31.03 -1.27
CA TYR A 282 -15.56 -30.00 -0.63
C TYR A 282 -15.37 -30.25 0.87
N LEU A 283 -16.46 -30.54 1.59
CA LEU A 283 -16.42 -30.76 3.04
C LEU A 283 -15.57 -31.97 3.42
N ARG A 284 -15.65 -33.06 2.67
CA ARG A 284 -14.81 -34.25 2.86
C ARG A 284 -13.33 -33.94 2.66
N LEU A 285 -12.98 -33.30 1.53
CA LEU A 285 -11.59 -32.94 1.24
C LEU A 285 -11.02 -31.98 2.29
N ARG A 286 -11.81 -30.97 2.70
CA ARG A 286 -11.42 -30.05 3.75
C ARG A 286 -11.12 -30.78 5.06
N GLN A 287 -12.01 -31.66 5.49
CA GLN A 287 -11.82 -32.44 6.71
C GLN A 287 -10.59 -33.35 6.64
N GLU A 288 -10.39 -34.04 5.51
CA GLU A 288 -9.22 -34.89 5.32
C GLU A 288 -7.90 -34.11 5.36
N LEU A 289 -7.83 -32.99 4.64
CA LEU A 289 -6.61 -32.18 4.55
C LEU A 289 -6.31 -31.45 5.86
N ASN A 290 -7.36 -30.99 6.56
CA ASN A 290 -7.21 -30.30 7.83
C ASN A 290 -6.82 -31.23 8.98
N ALA A 291 -7.13 -32.51 8.89
CA ALA A 291 -6.74 -33.51 9.88
C ALA A 291 -5.25 -33.95 9.76
N LEU A 292 -4.57 -33.56 8.70
CA LEU A 292 -3.17 -33.93 8.53
C LEU A 292 -2.26 -33.17 9.52
N PRO A 293 -1.23 -33.84 10.10
CA PRO A 293 -0.30 -33.21 11.03
C PRO A 293 0.64 -32.18 10.37
N GLN A 294 0.78 -32.26 9.06
CA GLN A 294 1.57 -31.36 8.22
C GLN A 294 0.77 -30.97 6.98
N VAL A 295 1.08 -29.81 6.43
CA VAL A 295 0.45 -29.36 5.18
C VAL A 295 0.91 -30.23 4.02
N ASP A 296 -0.03 -30.87 3.34
CA ASP A 296 0.20 -31.55 2.05
C ASP A 296 0.03 -30.55 0.92
N TYR A 297 1.08 -29.78 0.63
CA TYR A 297 1.06 -28.69 -0.37
C TYR A 297 0.65 -29.19 -1.75
N GLU A 298 1.11 -30.38 -2.15
CA GLU A 298 0.81 -30.94 -3.46
C GLU A 298 -0.68 -31.28 -3.59
N ARG A 299 -1.23 -31.95 -2.60
CA ARG A 299 -2.66 -32.30 -2.58
C ARG A 299 -3.53 -31.06 -2.44
N VAL A 300 -3.19 -30.13 -1.55
CA VAL A 300 -3.92 -28.87 -1.38
C VAL A 300 -4.00 -28.11 -2.70
N ASN A 301 -2.87 -27.85 -3.35
CA ASN A 301 -2.82 -27.08 -4.59
C ASN A 301 -3.57 -27.79 -5.73
N ARG A 302 -3.38 -29.08 -5.89
CA ARG A 302 -4.06 -29.88 -6.91
C ARG A 302 -5.59 -29.84 -6.74
N GLU A 303 -6.08 -30.11 -5.53
CA GLU A 303 -7.52 -30.14 -5.27
C GLU A 303 -8.18 -28.75 -5.35
N LYS A 304 -7.48 -27.70 -4.86
CA LYS A 304 -7.97 -26.32 -5.01
C LYS A 304 -8.12 -25.93 -6.47
N LEU A 305 -7.08 -26.14 -7.29
CA LEU A 305 -7.12 -25.81 -8.72
C LEU A 305 -8.17 -26.64 -9.46
N ARG A 306 -8.33 -27.92 -9.11
CA ARG A 306 -9.36 -28.79 -9.70
C ARG A 306 -10.79 -28.30 -9.41
N LEU A 307 -11.09 -27.95 -8.18
CA LEU A 307 -12.40 -27.43 -7.78
C LEU A 307 -12.67 -26.04 -8.37
N LEU A 308 -11.67 -25.16 -8.40
CA LEU A 308 -11.77 -23.85 -9.07
C LEU A 308 -12.02 -23.99 -10.56
N ARG A 309 -11.36 -24.94 -11.25
CA ARG A 309 -11.57 -25.20 -12.67
C ARG A 309 -13.01 -25.68 -12.94
N LYS A 310 -13.51 -26.62 -12.15
CA LYS A 310 -14.92 -27.07 -12.21
C LYS A 310 -15.90 -25.90 -12.04
N THR A 311 -15.62 -25.01 -11.10
CA THR A 311 -16.44 -23.80 -10.86
C THR A 311 -16.35 -22.81 -12.03
N PHE A 312 -15.16 -22.59 -12.56
CA PHE A 312 -14.94 -21.74 -13.72
C PHE A 312 -15.65 -22.27 -14.97
N GLU A 313 -15.64 -23.59 -15.18
CA GLU A 313 -16.35 -24.23 -16.28
C GLU A 313 -17.85 -24.02 -16.25
N ASN A 314 -18.44 -23.95 -15.05
CA ASN A 314 -19.88 -23.83 -14.86
C ASN A 314 -20.37 -22.36 -14.83
N GLY A 315 -19.54 -21.40 -14.41
CA GLY A 315 -19.97 -20.00 -14.20
C GLY A 315 -18.95 -18.93 -14.56
N GLY A 316 -17.74 -19.31 -14.98
CA GLY A 316 -16.65 -18.37 -15.23
C GLY A 316 -16.99 -17.32 -16.28
N ALA A 317 -17.65 -17.71 -17.37
CA ALA A 317 -18.01 -16.79 -18.45
C ALA A 317 -18.89 -15.61 -17.96
N GLU A 318 -19.80 -15.87 -17.02
CA GLU A 318 -20.63 -14.82 -16.42
C GLU A 318 -19.76 -13.83 -15.62
N ILE A 319 -18.83 -14.35 -14.79
CA ILE A 319 -17.93 -13.51 -13.98
C ILE A 319 -17.02 -12.66 -14.87
N LEU A 320 -16.45 -13.26 -15.93
CA LEU A 320 -15.59 -12.54 -16.88
C LEU A 320 -16.34 -11.43 -17.63
N SER A 321 -17.65 -11.55 -17.80
CA SER A 321 -18.48 -10.53 -18.45
C SER A 321 -18.82 -9.33 -17.56
N LYS A 322 -18.66 -9.45 -16.24
CA LYS A 322 -19.02 -8.39 -15.28
C LYS A 322 -18.05 -7.23 -15.33
N LYS A 323 -18.55 -6.03 -15.09
CA LYS A 323 -17.77 -4.78 -15.09
C LYS A 323 -16.57 -4.85 -14.12
N PRO A 324 -16.70 -5.30 -12.85
CA PRO A 324 -15.57 -5.36 -11.92
C PRO A 324 -14.40 -6.24 -12.43
N PHE A 325 -14.70 -7.38 -13.05
CA PHE A 325 -13.65 -8.23 -13.62
C PHE A 325 -12.93 -7.52 -14.78
N ARG A 326 -13.69 -6.89 -15.67
CA ARG A 326 -13.11 -6.16 -16.82
C ARG A 326 -12.24 -4.99 -16.39
N GLU A 327 -12.63 -4.28 -15.33
CA GLU A 327 -11.82 -3.21 -14.72
C GLU A 327 -10.53 -3.79 -14.13
N PHE A 328 -10.63 -4.88 -13.35
CA PHE A 328 -9.46 -5.57 -12.82
C PHE A 328 -8.51 -6.03 -13.93
N LEU A 329 -9.03 -6.65 -14.99
CA LEU A 329 -8.22 -7.09 -16.12
C LEU A 329 -7.52 -5.92 -16.81
N SER A 330 -8.24 -4.83 -17.07
CA SER A 330 -7.69 -3.63 -17.72
C SER A 330 -6.56 -2.98 -16.92
N LEU A 331 -6.73 -2.89 -15.61
CA LEU A 331 -5.73 -2.31 -14.70
C LEU A 331 -4.47 -3.18 -14.56
N ASN A 332 -4.62 -4.49 -14.73
CA ASN A 332 -3.57 -5.46 -14.48
C ASN A 332 -3.02 -6.13 -15.76
N GLU A 333 -3.52 -5.79 -16.92
CA GLU A 333 -3.24 -6.47 -18.20
C GLU A 333 -1.73 -6.66 -18.47
N ARG A 334 -0.92 -5.68 -18.11
CA ARG A 334 0.53 -5.67 -18.39
C ARG A 334 1.30 -6.84 -17.77
N TRP A 335 0.89 -7.30 -16.60
CA TRP A 335 1.51 -8.43 -15.92
C TRP A 335 0.62 -9.68 -15.94
N LEU A 336 -0.70 -9.50 -15.85
CA LEU A 336 -1.65 -10.59 -15.68
C LEU A 336 -1.74 -11.47 -16.94
N LEU A 337 -1.77 -10.88 -18.13
CA LEU A 337 -1.81 -11.67 -19.37
C LEU A 337 -0.51 -12.45 -19.61
N PRO A 338 0.70 -11.86 -19.51
CA PRO A 338 1.94 -12.65 -19.59
C PRO A 338 1.99 -13.78 -18.55
N TYR A 339 1.59 -13.52 -17.31
CA TYR A 339 1.52 -14.55 -16.26
C TYR A 339 0.53 -15.66 -16.61
N ALA A 340 -0.68 -15.33 -17.04
CA ALA A 340 -1.70 -16.32 -17.42
C ALA A 340 -1.26 -17.18 -18.62
N LEU A 341 -0.60 -16.56 -19.61
CA LEU A 341 0.01 -17.28 -20.74
C LEU A 341 1.13 -18.21 -20.28
N PHE A 342 2.00 -17.74 -19.39
CA PHE A 342 3.05 -18.56 -18.80
C PHE A 342 2.47 -19.79 -18.10
N CYS A 343 1.47 -19.60 -17.24
CA CYS A 343 0.80 -20.70 -16.54
C CYS A 343 0.17 -21.70 -17.50
N THR A 344 -0.49 -21.21 -18.56
CA THR A 344 -1.10 -22.08 -19.60
C THR A 344 -0.04 -22.90 -20.33
N LEU A 345 1.08 -22.29 -20.73
CA LEU A 345 2.20 -22.99 -21.36
C LEU A 345 2.88 -23.97 -20.42
N ARG A 346 3.13 -23.57 -19.17
CA ARG A 346 3.67 -24.47 -18.14
C ARG A 346 2.82 -25.73 -17.99
N ASP A 347 1.52 -25.57 -17.92
CA ASP A 347 0.57 -26.67 -17.74
C ASP A 347 0.53 -27.57 -18.99
N GLU A 348 0.58 -26.98 -20.20
CA GLU A 348 0.61 -27.73 -21.48
C GLU A 348 1.90 -28.51 -21.66
N TYR A 349 3.05 -27.89 -21.39
CA TYR A 349 4.37 -28.51 -21.50
C TYR A 349 4.78 -29.32 -20.27
N ALA A 350 3.99 -29.31 -19.20
CA ALA A 350 4.26 -29.95 -17.91
C ALA A 350 5.63 -29.55 -17.31
N THR A 351 6.07 -28.35 -17.56
CA THR A 351 7.31 -27.78 -17.01
C THR A 351 7.31 -26.25 -17.05
N ALA A 352 7.85 -25.62 -16.00
CA ALA A 352 8.10 -24.19 -15.96
C ALA A 352 9.41 -23.79 -16.69
N ASP A 353 10.25 -24.73 -17.06
CA ASP A 353 11.43 -24.47 -17.86
C ASP A 353 11.04 -24.05 -19.28
N PHE A 354 10.85 -22.75 -19.45
CA PHE A 354 10.40 -22.16 -20.71
C PHE A 354 11.41 -22.39 -21.86
N THR A 355 12.68 -22.71 -21.57
CA THR A 355 13.65 -23.04 -22.63
C THR A 355 13.24 -24.29 -23.41
N ARG A 356 12.39 -25.13 -22.83
CA ARG A 356 11.84 -26.36 -23.42
C ARG A 356 10.51 -26.17 -24.18
N TRP A 357 9.98 -24.92 -24.26
CA TRP A 357 8.69 -24.64 -24.91
C TRP A 357 8.77 -24.42 -26.42
N GLY A 358 9.86 -24.83 -27.05
CA GLY A 358 10.04 -24.71 -28.50
C GLY A 358 9.92 -23.26 -28.97
N LYS A 359 8.99 -22.96 -29.85
CA LYS A 359 8.78 -21.60 -30.38
C LYS A 359 8.34 -20.58 -29.32
N TYR A 360 7.83 -21.02 -28.18
CA TYR A 360 7.43 -20.16 -27.06
C TYR A 360 8.51 -19.97 -25.99
N ALA A 361 9.70 -20.56 -26.19
CA ALA A 361 10.84 -20.37 -25.29
C ALA A 361 11.23 -18.88 -25.11
N LYS A 362 10.97 -18.08 -26.14
CA LYS A 362 11.13 -16.62 -26.09
C LYS A 362 9.77 -15.94 -26.14
N TYR A 363 9.60 -14.91 -25.31
CA TYR A 363 8.39 -14.10 -25.31
C TYR A 363 8.29 -13.33 -26.63
N ASP A 364 7.41 -13.79 -27.51
CA ASP A 364 7.06 -13.12 -28.77
C ASP A 364 5.57 -12.75 -28.75
N ARG A 365 5.29 -11.45 -28.74
CA ARG A 365 3.93 -10.93 -28.59
C ARG A 365 2.97 -11.48 -29.67
N LYS A 366 3.42 -11.51 -30.93
CA LYS A 366 2.56 -11.95 -32.05
C LYS A 366 2.23 -13.44 -31.98
N ALA A 367 3.24 -14.27 -31.70
CA ALA A 367 3.05 -15.72 -31.54
C ALA A 367 2.14 -16.03 -30.34
N LEU A 368 2.25 -15.23 -29.27
CA LEU A 368 1.45 -15.41 -28.06
C LEU A 368 0.01 -14.88 -28.18
N GLU A 369 -0.24 -13.86 -28.99
CA GLU A 369 -1.60 -13.44 -29.34
C GLU A 369 -2.34 -14.55 -30.11
N GLU A 370 -1.67 -15.23 -31.08
CA GLU A 370 -2.22 -16.39 -31.78
C GLU A 370 -2.47 -17.57 -30.82
N TYR A 371 -1.52 -17.84 -29.94
CA TYR A 371 -1.65 -18.91 -28.94
C TYR A 371 -2.83 -18.61 -27.98
N ARG A 372 -2.93 -17.38 -27.46
CA ARG A 372 -4.05 -16.92 -26.62
C ARG A 372 -5.40 -17.13 -27.34
N GLY A 373 -5.49 -16.86 -28.64
CA GLY A 373 -6.70 -17.05 -29.41
C GLY A 373 -7.18 -18.52 -29.41
N LYS A 374 -6.24 -19.47 -29.44
CA LYS A 374 -6.51 -20.90 -29.40
C LYS A 374 -6.78 -21.46 -28.00
N HIS A 375 -6.13 -20.88 -26.98
CA HIS A 375 -6.17 -21.35 -25.59
C HIS A 375 -6.85 -20.34 -24.66
N ARG A 376 -7.83 -19.58 -25.18
CA ARG A 376 -8.48 -18.49 -24.48
C ARG A 376 -9.06 -18.92 -23.14
N ARG A 377 -9.69 -20.09 -23.09
CA ARG A 377 -10.35 -20.59 -21.87
C ARG A 377 -9.36 -20.86 -20.75
N GLU A 378 -8.21 -21.42 -21.08
CA GLU A 378 -7.12 -21.71 -20.13
C GLU A 378 -6.51 -20.42 -19.59
N VAL A 379 -6.23 -19.45 -20.45
CA VAL A 379 -5.73 -18.13 -20.07
C VAL A 379 -6.74 -17.40 -19.19
N ASP A 380 -8.00 -17.40 -19.58
CA ASP A 380 -9.09 -16.75 -18.82
C ASP A 380 -9.28 -17.41 -17.44
N PHE A 381 -9.03 -18.72 -17.30
CA PHE A 381 -9.04 -19.41 -16.00
C PHE A 381 -7.99 -18.86 -15.03
N HIS A 382 -6.76 -18.65 -15.47
CA HIS A 382 -5.72 -18.07 -14.62
C HIS A 382 -6.02 -16.61 -14.25
N CYS A 383 -6.62 -15.84 -15.16
CA CYS A 383 -7.11 -14.49 -14.85
C CYS A 383 -8.25 -14.52 -13.81
N PHE A 384 -9.17 -15.46 -13.90
CA PHE A 384 -10.26 -15.69 -12.94
C PHE A 384 -9.70 -16.00 -11.54
N VAL A 385 -8.70 -16.88 -11.43
CA VAL A 385 -8.05 -17.23 -10.15
C VAL A 385 -7.43 -16.00 -9.53
N GLN A 386 -6.67 -15.19 -10.28
CA GLN A 386 -6.04 -13.99 -9.76
C GLN A 386 -7.05 -12.92 -9.35
N TYR A 387 -8.16 -12.80 -10.04
CA TYR A 387 -9.24 -11.90 -9.67
C TYR A 387 -9.85 -12.25 -8.31
N HIS A 388 -10.16 -13.51 -8.05
CA HIS A 388 -10.72 -13.94 -6.77
C HIS A 388 -9.71 -13.79 -5.63
N LEU A 389 -8.43 -14.07 -5.86
CA LEU A 389 -7.37 -13.83 -4.87
C LEU A 389 -7.25 -12.34 -4.53
N HIS A 390 -7.30 -11.47 -5.55
CA HIS A 390 -7.33 -10.02 -5.35
C HIS A 390 -8.49 -9.58 -4.47
N LEU A 391 -9.70 -10.05 -4.74
CA LEU A 391 -10.88 -9.71 -3.95
C LEU A 391 -10.74 -10.15 -2.48
N GLN A 392 -10.27 -11.38 -2.26
CA GLN A 392 -10.14 -11.95 -0.91
C GLN A 392 -9.07 -11.25 -0.07
N LEU A 393 -7.91 -10.94 -0.68
CA LEU A 393 -6.87 -10.21 0.03
C LEU A 393 -7.27 -8.77 0.30
N SER A 394 -7.90 -8.10 -0.66
CA SER A 394 -8.42 -6.73 -0.48
C SER A 394 -9.45 -6.65 0.65
N ASP A 395 -10.33 -7.65 0.77
CA ASP A 395 -11.32 -7.76 1.84
C ASP A 395 -10.64 -7.98 3.20
N ALA A 396 -9.61 -8.82 3.28
CA ALA A 396 -8.83 -9.02 4.49
C ALA A 396 -8.09 -7.74 4.92
N CYS A 397 -7.53 -6.97 3.96
CA CYS A 397 -6.89 -5.69 4.23
C CYS A 397 -7.88 -4.65 4.76
N ALA A 398 -9.05 -4.52 4.12
CA ALA A 398 -10.10 -3.62 4.57
C ALA A 398 -10.59 -3.98 5.99
N TYR A 399 -10.70 -5.27 6.29
CA TYR A 399 -11.02 -5.75 7.63
C TYR A 399 -9.94 -5.34 8.64
N ALA A 400 -8.66 -5.55 8.33
CA ALA A 400 -7.55 -5.16 9.19
C ALA A 400 -7.58 -3.66 9.51
N HIS A 401 -7.76 -2.81 8.51
CA HIS A 401 -7.90 -1.36 8.68
C HIS A 401 -9.07 -1.00 9.60
N SER A 402 -10.23 -1.64 9.43
CA SER A 402 -11.41 -1.39 10.28
C SER A 402 -11.16 -1.73 11.75
N ARG A 403 -10.14 -2.55 12.04
CA ARG A 403 -9.75 -3.00 13.38
C ARG A 403 -8.51 -2.28 13.94
N GLY A 404 -7.95 -1.29 13.21
CA GLY A 404 -6.73 -0.58 13.62
C GLY A 404 -5.45 -1.40 13.49
N VAL A 405 -5.46 -2.41 12.62
CA VAL A 405 -4.33 -3.29 12.30
C VAL A 405 -3.92 -3.07 10.85
N ILE A 406 -2.63 -3.10 10.58
CA ILE A 406 -2.08 -3.03 9.22
C ILE A 406 -1.42 -4.33 8.82
N LEU A 407 -1.43 -4.60 7.52
CA LEU A 407 -0.67 -5.68 6.92
C LEU A 407 0.65 -5.12 6.35
N LYS A 408 1.75 -5.74 6.74
CA LYS A 408 3.09 -5.43 6.24
C LYS A 408 3.56 -6.58 5.34
N GLY A 409 3.80 -6.30 4.06
CA GLY A 409 4.27 -7.28 3.09
C GLY A 409 5.77 -7.55 3.18
N ASP A 410 6.18 -8.71 2.72
CA ASP A 410 7.58 -9.08 2.52
C ASP A 410 7.85 -9.25 1.03
N LEU A 411 8.83 -8.53 0.51
CA LEU A 411 9.20 -8.53 -0.90
C LEU A 411 10.49 -9.31 -1.12
N PRO A 412 10.43 -10.50 -1.77
CA PRO A 412 11.64 -11.24 -2.16
C PRO A 412 12.57 -10.37 -2.99
N ILE A 413 13.88 -10.48 -2.78
CA ILE A 413 14.85 -9.76 -3.59
C ILE A 413 14.88 -10.30 -5.03
N GLY A 414 14.67 -11.59 -5.24
CA GLY A 414 14.82 -12.25 -6.54
C GLY A 414 13.53 -12.86 -7.09
N VAL A 415 13.65 -13.44 -8.26
CA VAL A 415 12.64 -14.26 -8.93
C VAL A 415 13.29 -15.56 -9.40
N SER A 416 12.53 -16.63 -9.56
CA SER A 416 13.08 -17.86 -10.13
C SER A 416 13.64 -17.63 -11.55
N PRO A 417 14.75 -18.27 -11.92
CA PRO A 417 15.28 -18.18 -13.29
C PRO A 417 14.32 -18.73 -14.35
N THR A 418 13.39 -19.57 -13.95
CA THR A 418 12.33 -20.14 -14.80
C THR A 418 10.96 -19.52 -14.52
N SER A 419 10.91 -18.30 -13.97
CA SER A 419 9.69 -17.57 -13.64
C SER A 419 9.01 -16.93 -14.84
N ALA A 420 7.75 -16.58 -14.68
CA ALA A 420 7.01 -15.75 -15.64
C ALA A 420 7.70 -14.40 -15.84
N ASP A 421 8.24 -13.79 -14.77
CA ASP A 421 8.98 -12.53 -14.85
C ASP A 421 10.26 -12.66 -15.71
N ALA A 422 11.04 -13.72 -15.51
CA ALA A 422 12.25 -13.97 -16.29
C ALA A 422 11.95 -14.28 -17.75
N TRP A 423 10.85 -15.00 -18.05
CA TRP A 423 10.39 -15.30 -19.40
C TRP A 423 9.87 -14.06 -20.14
N PHE A 424 9.03 -13.27 -19.46
CA PHE A 424 8.38 -12.09 -20.03
C PHE A 424 9.33 -10.92 -20.23
N ALA A 425 10.25 -10.70 -19.28
CA ALA A 425 11.16 -9.56 -19.27
C ALA A 425 12.63 -9.96 -19.04
N PRO A 426 13.20 -10.93 -19.80
CA PRO A 426 14.53 -11.50 -19.56
C PRO A 426 15.63 -10.45 -19.57
N ARG A 427 15.46 -9.35 -20.30
CA ARG A 427 16.41 -8.24 -20.38
C ARG A 427 16.64 -7.49 -19.07
N LEU A 428 15.79 -7.70 -18.07
CA LEU A 428 15.93 -7.06 -16.75
C LEU A 428 16.81 -7.87 -15.79
N PHE A 429 17.21 -9.07 -16.20
CA PHE A 429 17.94 -10.02 -15.38
C PHE A 429 19.24 -10.47 -16.07
N ASN A 430 20.27 -10.68 -15.28
CA ASN A 430 21.52 -11.31 -15.72
C ASN A 430 21.34 -12.82 -15.56
N MET A 431 20.91 -13.49 -16.64
CA MET A 431 20.55 -14.91 -16.63
C MET A 431 21.75 -15.87 -16.57
N ASP A 432 22.95 -15.35 -16.74
CA ASP A 432 24.24 -16.04 -16.66
C ASP A 432 24.88 -15.96 -15.27
N SER A 433 24.22 -15.31 -14.32
CA SER A 433 24.65 -15.16 -12.95
C SER A 433 23.56 -15.47 -11.94
N GLN A 434 23.97 -15.76 -10.71
CA GLN A 434 23.08 -16.04 -9.58
C GLN A 434 23.41 -15.12 -8.41
N ALA A 435 22.39 -14.70 -7.69
CA ALA A 435 22.54 -13.94 -6.46
C ALA A 435 22.89 -14.86 -5.28
N GLY A 436 23.62 -14.32 -4.32
CA GLY A 436 23.96 -15.02 -3.11
C GLY A 436 24.60 -14.12 -2.05
N ALA A 437 25.37 -14.72 -1.15
CA ALA A 437 26.15 -14.05 -0.12
C ALA A 437 27.59 -14.59 -0.08
N PRO A 438 28.58 -13.73 0.23
CA PRO A 438 29.95 -14.17 0.41
C PRO A 438 30.11 -15.11 1.61
N PRO A 439 31.21 -15.85 1.70
CA PRO A 439 31.57 -16.59 2.91
C PRO A 439 31.57 -15.69 4.15
N ASP A 440 31.00 -16.18 5.23
CA ASP A 440 30.95 -15.52 6.54
C ASP A 440 31.07 -16.54 7.70
N ALA A 441 30.92 -16.07 8.93
CA ALA A 441 30.99 -16.91 10.12
C ALA A 441 29.89 -17.99 10.21
N PHE A 442 28.78 -17.81 9.50
CA PHE A 442 27.64 -18.73 9.49
C PHE A 442 27.66 -19.67 8.27
N SER A 443 28.31 -19.27 7.18
CA SER A 443 28.43 -20.07 5.96
C SER A 443 29.82 -19.95 5.35
N ALA A 444 30.68 -20.90 5.68
CA ALA A 444 32.08 -20.94 5.22
C ALA A 444 32.24 -21.00 3.68
N PHE A 445 31.23 -21.45 2.97
CA PHE A 445 31.21 -21.55 1.50
C PHE A 445 30.40 -20.46 0.83
N GLY A 446 29.95 -19.47 1.59
CA GLY A 446 28.95 -18.50 1.10
C GLY A 446 27.60 -19.16 0.83
N GLN A 447 26.67 -18.37 0.33
CA GLN A 447 25.34 -18.84 -0.02
C GLN A 447 25.10 -18.59 -1.52
N ASN A 448 24.48 -19.56 -2.18
CA ASN A 448 23.92 -19.40 -3.51
C ASN A 448 22.39 -19.50 -3.40
N TRP A 449 21.68 -18.45 -3.77
CA TRP A 449 20.21 -18.38 -3.67
C TRP A 449 19.50 -18.83 -4.94
N GLY A 450 20.25 -19.07 -6.03
CA GLY A 450 19.74 -19.69 -7.25
C GLY A 450 18.85 -18.81 -8.13
N PHE A 451 18.75 -17.52 -7.89
CA PHE A 451 18.00 -16.60 -8.74
C PHE A 451 18.90 -15.58 -9.46
N PRO A 452 18.53 -15.14 -10.67
CA PRO A 452 19.35 -14.23 -11.46
C PRO A 452 19.49 -12.86 -10.79
N THR A 453 20.62 -12.19 -10.98
CA THR A 453 20.80 -10.80 -10.54
C THR A 453 20.09 -9.84 -11.49
N TYR A 454 19.90 -8.58 -11.06
CA TYR A 454 19.25 -7.57 -11.86
C TYR A 454 20.24 -6.81 -12.76
N ASP A 455 19.85 -6.55 -14.01
CA ASP A 455 20.54 -5.56 -14.86
C ASP A 455 20.09 -4.15 -14.47
N TRP A 456 20.69 -3.62 -13.41
CA TRP A 456 20.36 -2.29 -12.88
C TRP A 456 20.57 -1.17 -13.91
N LYS A 457 21.52 -1.32 -14.84
CA LYS A 457 21.79 -0.34 -15.89
C LYS A 457 20.61 -0.23 -16.85
N ARG A 458 20.04 -1.35 -17.24
CA ARG A 458 18.84 -1.37 -18.09
C ARG A 458 17.61 -0.87 -17.35
N MET A 459 17.46 -1.27 -16.09
CA MET A 459 16.35 -0.79 -15.27
C MET A 459 16.39 0.72 -15.04
N ALA A 460 17.58 1.31 -14.89
CA ALA A 460 17.75 2.76 -14.79
C ALA A 460 17.31 3.47 -16.08
N GLY A 461 17.50 2.85 -17.24
CA GLY A 461 17.13 3.40 -18.56
C GLY A 461 15.62 3.68 -18.72
N ASP A 462 14.76 2.94 -18.03
CA ASP A 462 13.30 3.18 -17.98
C ASP A 462 12.85 3.74 -16.62
N SER A 463 13.77 4.30 -15.85
CA SER A 463 13.53 4.84 -14.51
C SER A 463 12.97 3.81 -13.54
N PHE A 464 13.44 2.56 -13.61
CA PHE A 464 13.04 1.44 -12.76
C PHE A 464 11.55 1.07 -12.86
N GLY A 465 11.00 1.10 -14.05
CA GLY A 465 9.57 0.90 -14.34
C GLY A 465 9.03 -0.41 -13.77
N TRP A 466 9.79 -1.51 -13.88
CA TRP A 466 9.39 -2.81 -13.31
C TRP A 466 9.27 -2.77 -11.77
N TRP A 467 10.28 -2.21 -11.07
CA TRP A 467 10.24 -2.07 -9.60
C TRP A 467 9.11 -1.15 -9.13
N LYS A 468 8.90 -0.02 -9.82
CA LYS A 468 7.77 0.87 -9.53
C LYS A 468 6.43 0.15 -9.68
N SER A 469 6.27 -0.63 -10.74
CA SER A 469 5.04 -1.41 -10.97
C SER A 469 4.83 -2.49 -9.91
N ARG A 470 5.91 -3.19 -9.51
CA ARG A 470 5.87 -4.19 -8.44
C ARG A 470 5.46 -3.57 -7.09
N LEU A 471 6.11 -2.48 -6.70
CA LEU A 471 5.78 -1.77 -5.46
C LEU A 471 4.36 -1.22 -5.50
N ALA A 472 3.93 -0.62 -6.62
CA ALA A 472 2.57 -0.12 -6.79
C ALA A 472 1.53 -1.25 -6.67
N LYS A 473 1.79 -2.42 -7.26
CA LYS A 473 0.90 -3.58 -7.13
C LYS A 473 0.78 -4.07 -5.69
N MET A 474 1.89 -4.20 -4.98
CA MET A 474 1.88 -4.66 -3.59
C MET A 474 1.27 -3.61 -2.65
N SER A 475 1.36 -2.30 -2.97
CA SER A 475 0.72 -1.25 -2.17
C SER A 475 -0.81 -1.22 -2.27
N GLU A 476 -1.41 -2.00 -3.17
CA GLU A 476 -2.86 -2.24 -3.15
C GLU A 476 -3.30 -3.02 -1.90
N TYR A 477 -2.39 -3.78 -1.29
CA TYR A 477 -2.67 -4.67 -0.16
C TYR A 477 -1.93 -4.30 1.11
N PHE A 478 -0.73 -3.75 0.99
CA PHE A 478 0.17 -3.55 2.12
C PHE A 478 0.44 -2.07 2.39
N ASP A 479 0.34 -1.69 3.65
CA ASP A 479 0.63 -0.34 4.12
C ASP A 479 2.12 -0.10 4.38
N ALA A 480 2.88 -1.18 4.51
CA ALA A 480 4.31 -1.17 4.73
C ALA A 480 4.96 -2.39 4.10
N PHE A 481 6.25 -2.29 3.79
CA PHE A 481 7.02 -3.40 3.24
C PHE A 481 8.26 -3.72 4.09
N ARG A 482 8.58 -5.00 4.21
CA ARG A 482 9.94 -5.47 4.43
C ARG A 482 10.55 -5.75 3.06
N ILE A 483 11.69 -5.16 2.78
CA ILE A 483 12.48 -5.48 1.59
C ILE A 483 13.55 -6.49 2.02
N ASP A 484 13.46 -7.69 1.48
CA ASP A 484 14.47 -8.71 1.72
C ASP A 484 15.80 -8.30 1.07
N HIS A 485 16.89 -8.55 1.76
CA HIS A 485 18.25 -8.25 1.31
C HIS A 485 18.43 -6.86 0.66
N ILE A 486 18.12 -5.79 1.40
CA ILE A 486 18.19 -4.39 0.91
C ILE A 486 19.56 -4.04 0.28
N LEU A 487 20.65 -4.68 0.71
CA LEU A 487 21.99 -4.46 0.13
C LEU A 487 22.03 -4.78 -1.37
N GLY A 488 21.19 -5.71 -1.84
CA GLY A 488 21.08 -6.07 -3.25
C GLY A 488 20.64 -4.93 -4.19
N PHE A 489 20.09 -3.83 -3.62
CA PHE A 489 19.78 -2.61 -4.38
C PHE A 489 21.00 -1.72 -4.61
N PHE A 490 22.09 -1.93 -3.89
CA PHE A 490 23.32 -1.17 -4.00
C PHE A 490 24.44 -2.03 -4.59
N ARG A 491 24.60 -3.23 -4.08
CA ARG A 491 25.50 -4.27 -4.57
C ARG A 491 25.00 -5.63 -4.11
N ILE A 492 25.14 -6.65 -4.95
CA ILE A 492 24.79 -8.02 -4.63
C ILE A 492 26.00 -8.91 -4.87
N TRP A 493 26.10 -9.98 -4.10
CA TRP A 493 27.09 -11.02 -4.37
C TRP A 493 26.65 -11.82 -5.59
N GLU A 494 27.38 -11.71 -6.67
CA GLU A 494 27.08 -12.31 -7.96
C GLU A 494 27.95 -13.52 -8.21
N ILE A 495 27.31 -14.66 -8.47
CA ILE A 495 27.93 -15.97 -8.58
C ILE A 495 27.72 -16.46 -10.00
N PRO A 496 28.75 -17.03 -10.70
CA PRO A 496 28.53 -17.66 -12.00
C PRO A 496 27.48 -18.75 -11.95
N VAL A 497 26.64 -18.87 -12.99
CA VAL A 497 25.51 -19.82 -13.04
C VAL A 497 25.92 -21.28 -12.84
N ASP A 498 27.14 -21.65 -13.27
CA ASP A 498 27.66 -23.02 -13.10
C ASP A 498 28.17 -23.34 -11.71
N SER A 499 28.19 -22.37 -10.80
CA SER A 499 28.70 -22.53 -9.45
C SER A 499 27.58 -22.93 -8.48
N VAL A 500 27.77 -24.03 -7.76
CA VAL A 500 26.81 -24.51 -6.74
C VAL A 500 26.93 -23.72 -5.43
N ARG A 501 28.11 -23.20 -5.11
CA ARG A 501 28.44 -22.51 -3.86
C ARG A 501 28.77 -21.03 -4.08
N GLY A 502 28.60 -20.24 -3.03
CA GLY A 502 28.88 -18.80 -3.06
C GLY A 502 30.36 -18.40 -3.18
N LEU A 503 31.29 -19.35 -3.12
CA LEU A 503 32.74 -19.10 -3.00
C LEU A 503 33.35 -18.35 -4.19
N LEU A 504 32.83 -18.57 -5.40
CA LEU A 504 33.35 -17.99 -6.64
C LEU A 504 32.65 -16.67 -7.02
N GLY A 505 31.89 -16.11 -6.12
CA GLY A 505 31.19 -14.86 -6.37
C GLY A 505 32.07 -13.63 -6.24
N HIS A 506 31.51 -12.48 -6.63
CA HIS A 506 32.09 -11.15 -6.49
C HIS A 506 30.98 -10.10 -6.29
N PHE A 507 31.35 -8.88 -5.86
CA PHE A 507 30.45 -7.75 -5.77
C PHE A 507 30.49 -6.88 -7.02
#